data_502b156d7ea3657042eed9c36be4526a
#
_entry.id   502b156d7ea3657042eed9c36be4526a
#
_cell.length_a   1.000
_cell.length_b   1.000
_cell.length_c   1.000
_cell.angle_alpha   90.00
_cell.angle_beta   90.00
_cell.angle_gamma   90.00
#
_symmetry.space_group_name_H-M   'P 1'
#
loop_
_entity.id
_entity.type
_entity.pdbx_description
1 polymer ?
#
loop_
_entity_poly.entity_id
_entity_poly.type
_entity_poly.pdbx_seq_one_letter_code
_entity_poly.pdbx_strand_id
1 'polypeptide(L)'
;TRRLASVIEALDPDVVALQELDSAMSDRRRRDLLKQISEFTGLDYQHFFGGLAPINGGKVGPGLLFKKDLEVVKKKIIPLAGDEARSAVRVDFEKFTFMGTHLDLNNAKRTQSASTLVNETDFIHKPCFLAGDLNDSHRWGNGGIAFPVLADKFSIVSDTEGNTIPGRTDNGALIDYILFKDYKNSGIKIVETHIVRTLKVNGSVIDLGSISDHYPVYVDIEIPGLSGIENASRSNSIRIYPTQVQNTLNIQSESPVRKINIYSMTGQKQLETNNPGTASIDISSLSNGIYIVEIFADNGTAFKGKIIKR
;
A
#
# COMPACT_ATOMS: atom_id res chain seq x y z
N THR A 1 0.56 12.87 -14.09
CA THR A 1 1.47 12.84 -12.92
C THR A 1 0.79 13.40 -11.67
N ARG A 2 0.35 14.70 -11.64
CA ARG A 2 -0.28 15.32 -10.45
C ARG A 2 -1.55 14.59 -9.98
N ARG A 3 -2.43 14.18 -10.90
CA ARG A 3 -3.66 13.44 -10.55
C ARG A 3 -3.35 12.09 -9.89
N LEU A 4 -2.33 11.36 -10.38
CA LEU A 4 -1.88 10.12 -9.75
C LEU A 4 -1.26 10.39 -8.35
N ALA A 5 -0.46 11.44 -8.21
CA ALA A 5 0.09 11.83 -6.93
C ALA A 5 -1.01 12.16 -5.90
N SER A 6 -2.09 12.87 -6.31
CA SER A 6 -3.23 13.13 -5.41
C SER A 6 -3.98 11.86 -4.99
N VAL A 7 -3.99 10.81 -5.81
CA VAL A 7 -4.53 9.49 -5.40
C VAL A 7 -3.65 8.85 -4.32
N ILE A 8 -2.33 8.85 -4.54
CA ILE A 8 -1.36 8.31 -3.56
C ILE A 8 -1.43 9.10 -2.25
N GLU A 9 -1.48 10.43 -2.32
CA GLU A 9 -1.65 11.29 -1.15
C GLU A 9 -2.92 10.95 -0.36
N ALA A 10 -4.05 10.75 -1.06
CA ALA A 10 -5.33 10.47 -0.43
C ALA A 10 -5.42 9.07 0.18
N LEU A 11 -4.70 8.09 -0.36
CA LEU A 11 -4.59 6.72 0.17
C LEU A 11 -3.53 6.60 1.27
N ASP A 12 -2.51 7.48 1.25
CA ASP A 12 -1.39 7.53 2.21
C ASP A 12 -0.72 6.16 2.48
N PRO A 13 -0.35 5.38 1.45
CA PRO A 13 0.24 4.06 1.64
C PRO A 13 1.69 4.16 2.14
N ASP A 14 2.14 3.15 2.90
CA ASP A 14 3.53 3.08 3.38
C ASP A 14 4.50 2.69 2.26
N VAL A 15 4.07 1.80 1.35
CA VAL A 15 4.83 1.38 0.16
C VAL A 15 3.91 1.33 -1.06
N VAL A 16 4.39 1.83 -2.19
CA VAL A 16 3.67 1.83 -3.49
C VAL A 16 4.54 1.21 -4.56
N ALA A 17 4.01 0.22 -5.28
CA ALA A 17 4.57 -0.25 -6.54
C ALA A 17 3.89 0.46 -7.71
N LEU A 18 4.68 1.02 -8.61
CA LEU A 18 4.22 1.68 -9.82
C LEU A 18 4.87 1.02 -11.04
N GLN A 19 4.10 0.85 -12.11
CA GLN A 19 4.52 0.25 -13.36
C GLN A 19 4.61 1.33 -14.45
N GLU A 20 5.25 0.99 -15.59
CA GLU A 20 5.34 1.83 -16.79
C GLU A 20 5.91 3.24 -16.55
N LEU A 21 6.78 3.36 -15.56
CA LEU A 21 7.44 4.63 -15.27
C LEU A 21 8.52 4.93 -16.29
N ASP A 22 8.53 6.16 -16.79
CA ASP A 22 9.60 6.65 -17.67
C ASP A 22 10.64 7.48 -16.86
N SER A 23 11.91 7.35 -17.27
CA SER A 23 13.00 8.15 -16.74
C SER A 23 13.95 8.55 -17.86
N ALA A 24 14.29 9.85 -17.92
CA ALA A 24 15.26 10.48 -18.81
C ALA A 24 14.94 10.35 -20.33
N MET A 25 13.73 10.02 -20.76
CA MET A 25 13.33 9.95 -22.16
C MET A 25 13.38 11.33 -22.83
N SER A 26 14.01 11.40 -24.00
CA SER A 26 14.25 12.66 -24.73
C SER A 26 12.96 13.35 -25.22
N ASP A 27 11.98 12.54 -25.64
CA ASP A 27 10.65 12.99 -26.10
C ASP A 27 9.70 13.39 -24.95
N ARG A 28 10.09 13.08 -23.71
CA ARG A 28 9.35 13.41 -22.49
C ARG A 28 10.09 14.38 -21.58
N ARG A 29 10.88 15.29 -22.15
CA ARG A 29 11.64 16.34 -21.44
C ARG A 29 12.65 15.79 -20.43
N ARG A 30 13.17 14.58 -20.63
CA ARG A 30 14.12 13.90 -19.73
C ARG A 30 13.70 13.91 -18.26
N ARG A 31 12.39 13.86 -17.99
CA ARG A 31 11.86 13.83 -16.63
C ARG A 31 12.22 12.52 -15.94
N ASP A 32 12.20 12.53 -14.63
CA ASP A 32 12.12 11.35 -13.78
C ASP A 32 10.70 11.30 -13.22
N LEU A 33 9.87 10.42 -13.80
CA LEU A 33 8.44 10.36 -13.48
C LEU A 33 8.21 9.94 -12.03
N LEU A 34 8.96 8.94 -11.55
CA LEU A 34 8.82 8.43 -10.18
C LEU A 34 9.18 9.51 -9.15
N LYS A 35 10.28 10.23 -9.36
CA LYS A 35 10.68 11.37 -8.53
C LYS A 35 9.62 12.46 -8.53
N GLN A 36 9.09 12.83 -9.70
CA GLN A 36 8.03 13.84 -9.79
C GLN A 36 6.74 13.41 -9.07
N ILE A 37 6.35 12.13 -9.15
CA ILE A 37 5.20 11.61 -8.41
C ILE A 37 5.47 11.77 -6.91
N SER A 38 6.62 11.33 -6.41
CA SER A 38 7.02 11.48 -5.01
C SER A 38 6.91 12.92 -4.53
N GLU A 39 7.46 13.87 -5.29
CA GLU A 39 7.41 15.31 -4.95
C GLU A 39 5.98 15.87 -4.93
N PHE A 40 5.13 15.42 -5.85
CA PHE A 40 3.76 15.95 -5.97
C PHE A 40 2.77 15.38 -4.96
N THR A 41 3.08 14.26 -4.28
CA THR A 41 2.23 13.75 -3.20
C THR A 41 2.27 14.66 -1.96
N GLY A 42 3.32 15.46 -1.79
CA GLY A 42 3.53 16.20 -0.54
C GLY A 42 3.84 15.31 0.67
N LEU A 43 3.90 13.98 0.47
CA LEU A 43 4.24 12.99 1.49
C LEU A 43 5.75 12.75 1.53
N ASP A 44 6.24 12.29 2.67
CA ASP A 44 7.68 12.10 2.88
C ASP A 44 8.13 10.72 2.38
N TYR A 45 8.19 10.57 1.03
CA TYR A 45 8.62 9.35 0.38
C TYR A 45 10.10 9.37 -0.05
N GLN A 46 10.72 8.21 0.05
CA GLN A 46 11.86 7.81 -0.76
C GLN A 46 11.36 7.11 -2.02
N HIS A 47 12.21 7.02 -3.05
CA HIS A 47 11.88 6.33 -4.29
C HIS A 47 13.03 5.44 -4.76
N PHE A 48 12.69 4.39 -5.53
CA PHE A 48 13.66 3.50 -6.18
C PHE A 48 13.12 3.05 -7.52
N PHE A 49 13.75 3.53 -8.61
CA PHE A 49 13.41 3.20 -10.00
C PHE A 49 14.23 2.02 -10.50
N GLY A 50 13.59 1.05 -11.15
CA GLY A 50 14.21 -0.17 -11.65
C GLY A 50 14.06 -0.40 -13.14
N GLY A 51 13.69 0.61 -13.92
CA GLY A 51 13.49 0.47 -15.37
C GLY A 51 14.78 0.04 -16.09
N LEU A 52 14.65 -0.97 -16.93
CA LEU A 52 15.72 -1.52 -17.76
C LEU A 52 15.46 -1.35 -19.25
N ALA A 53 14.20 -1.25 -19.70
CA ALA A 53 13.85 -1.11 -21.11
C ALA A 53 14.35 0.23 -21.67
N PRO A 54 15.31 0.23 -22.61
CA PRO A 54 15.81 1.46 -23.20
C PRO A 54 14.81 1.99 -24.24
N ILE A 55 14.32 3.21 -24.04
CA ILE A 55 13.42 3.89 -24.97
C ILE A 55 13.82 5.37 -25.08
N ASN A 56 13.97 5.88 -26.32
CA ASN A 56 14.22 7.29 -26.61
C ASN A 56 15.33 7.93 -25.76
N GLY A 57 16.43 7.21 -25.54
CA GLY A 57 17.56 7.67 -24.74
C GLY A 57 17.33 7.70 -23.23
N GLY A 58 16.21 7.19 -22.76
CA GLY A 58 15.88 6.97 -21.37
C GLY A 58 15.57 5.51 -21.08
N LYS A 59 14.82 5.25 -20.02
CA LYS A 59 14.41 3.91 -19.58
C LYS A 59 12.95 3.90 -19.16
N VAL A 60 12.31 2.72 -19.30
CA VAL A 60 10.98 2.44 -18.76
C VAL A 60 11.02 1.20 -17.87
N GLY A 61 10.18 1.16 -16.85
CA GLY A 61 10.03 0.01 -15.97
C GLY A 61 9.34 0.31 -14.64
N PRO A 62 9.37 -0.65 -13.70
CA PRO A 62 8.74 -0.49 -12.39
C PRO A 62 9.55 0.41 -11.47
N GLY A 63 8.87 0.92 -10.43
CA GLY A 63 9.50 1.64 -9.34
C GLY A 63 8.71 1.53 -8.06
N LEU A 64 9.35 1.86 -6.95
CA LEU A 64 8.74 1.90 -5.63
C LEU A 64 8.83 3.31 -5.04
N LEU A 65 7.73 3.73 -4.40
CA LEU A 65 7.73 4.78 -3.39
C LEU A 65 7.56 4.11 -2.02
N PHE A 66 8.21 4.64 -1.00
CA PHE A 66 8.07 4.15 0.37
C PHE A 66 8.39 5.27 1.36
N LYS A 67 7.68 5.28 2.49
CA LYS A 67 7.85 6.29 3.53
C LYS A 67 9.28 6.28 4.07
N LYS A 68 9.81 7.45 4.43
CA LYS A 68 11.21 7.62 4.88
C LYS A 68 11.49 7.01 6.24
N ASP A 69 10.47 6.82 7.06
CA ASP A 69 10.58 6.16 8.37
C ASP A 69 10.72 4.64 8.27
N LEU A 70 10.48 4.06 7.09
CA LEU A 70 10.80 2.66 6.82
C LEU A 70 12.31 2.49 6.63
N GLU A 71 12.97 1.83 7.58
CA GLU A 71 14.40 1.58 7.53
C GLU A 71 14.76 0.65 6.37
N VAL A 72 15.53 1.18 5.41
CA VAL A 72 15.98 0.46 4.22
C VAL A 72 17.30 -0.24 4.49
N VAL A 73 17.31 -1.56 4.37
CA VAL A 73 18.50 -2.40 4.52
C VAL A 73 19.20 -2.60 3.17
N LYS A 74 18.43 -2.84 2.10
CA LYS A 74 18.99 -3.15 0.77
C LYS A 74 18.01 -2.78 -0.35
N LYS A 75 18.57 -2.36 -1.50
CA LYS A 75 17.86 -2.17 -2.75
C LYS A 75 18.47 -3.05 -3.83
N LYS A 76 17.65 -3.67 -4.68
CA LYS A 76 18.10 -4.53 -5.79
C LYS A 76 17.16 -4.41 -6.99
N ILE A 77 17.73 -4.34 -8.19
CA ILE A 77 17.01 -4.53 -9.45
C ILE A 77 17.23 -5.97 -9.90
N ILE A 78 16.17 -6.68 -10.22
CA ILE A 78 16.15 -8.07 -10.66
C ILE A 78 15.75 -8.06 -12.14
N PRO A 79 16.67 -8.32 -13.08
CA PRO A 79 16.31 -8.48 -14.49
C PRO A 79 15.37 -9.67 -14.67
N LEU A 80 14.33 -9.49 -15.45
CA LEU A 80 13.33 -10.50 -15.78
C LEU A 80 13.31 -10.77 -17.28
N ALA A 81 12.80 -11.92 -17.65
CA ALA A 81 12.59 -12.26 -19.06
C ALA A 81 11.45 -11.42 -19.65
N GLY A 82 11.64 -10.92 -20.86
CA GLY A 82 10.66 -10.14 -21.58
C GLY A 82 11.07 -9.98 -23.05
N ASP A 83 10.11 -9.71 -23.92
CA ASP A 83 10.35 -9.26 -25.29
C ASP A 83 10.84 -7.80 -25.26
N GLU A 84 10.41 -7.03 -24.27
CA GLU A 84 11.06 -5.83 -23.77
C GLU A 84 11.84 -6.16 -22.48
N ALA A 85 12.84 -5.35 -22.15
CA ALA A 85 13.63 -5.57 -20.93
C ALA A 85 12.77 -5.34 -19.66
N ARG A 86 12.28 -6.41 -19.07
CA ARG A 86 11.49 -6.40 -17.83
C ARG A 86 12.38 -6.49 -16.59
N SER A 87 11.84 -6.03 -15.47
CA SER A 87 12.53 -6.10 -14.18
C SER A 87 11.54 -6.18 -13.03
N ALA A 88 12.05 -6.61 -11.87
CA ALA A 88 11.45 -6.31 -10.59
C ALA A 88 12.39 -5.41 -9.77
N VAL A 89 11.82 -4.52 -8.99
CA VAL A 89 12.51 -3.74 -7.98
C VAL A 89 12.27 -4.37 -6.61
N ARG A 90 13.33 -4.60 -5.85
CA ARG A 90 13.27 -5.16 -4.50
C ARG A 90 13.85 -4.15 -3.53
N VAL A 91 13.11 -3.89 -2.45
CA VAL A 91 13.60 -3.15 -1.27
C VAL A 91 13.42 -4.04 -0.06
N ASP A 92 14.52 -4.32 0.63
CA ASP A 92 14.54 -5.00 1.91
C ASP A 92 14.46 -3.93 3.01
N PHE A 93 13.36 -3.93 3.74
CA PHE A 93 13.21 -3.15 4.96
C PHE A 93 13.65 -4.01 6.17
N GLU A 94 13.72 -3.41 7.35
CA GLU A 94 14.11 -4.13 8.56
C GLU A 94 13.22 -5.37 8.80
N LYS A 95 11.91 -5.23 8.75
CA LYS A 95 10.93 -6.27 9.13
C LYS A 95 10.39 -7.09 7.97
N PHE A 96 10.44 -6.58 6.74
CA PHE A 96 9.87 -7.24 5.56
C PHE A 96 10.64 -6.87 4.30
N THR A 97 10.38 -7.59 3.22
CA THR A 97 10.82 -7.25 1.85
C THR A 97 9.61 -6.89 1.00
N PHE A 98 9.78 -5.90 0.13
CA PHE A 98 8.78 -5.56 -0.86
C PHE A 98 9.38 -5.59 -2.26
N MET A 99 8.69 -6.27 -3.19
CA MET A 99 9.06 -6.33 -4.60
C MET A 99 7.95 -5.74 -5.46
N GLY A 100 8.31 -4.88 -6.40
CA GLY A 100 7.41 -4.34 -7.42
C GLY A 100 7.80 -4.84 -8.81
N THR A 101 6.84 -5.27 -9.63
CA THR A 101 7.12 -5.84 -10.96
C THR A 101 6.07 -5.48 -11.99
N HIS A 102 6.41 -5.70 -13.26
CA HIS A 102 5.50 -5.73 -14.40
C HIS A 102 5.96 -6.85 -15.33
N LEU A 103 5.18 -7.93 -15.38
CA LEU A 103 5.54 -9.10 -16.17
C LEU A 103 5.24 -8.89 -17.68
N ASP A 104 5.84 -9.72 -18.51
CA ASP A 104 5.69 -9.64 -19.95
C ASP A 104 4.37 -10.24 -20.45
N LEU A 105 3.90 -9.81 -21.62
CA LEU A 105 2.71 -10.36 -22.29
C LEU A 105 2.95 -11.77 -22.87
N ASN A 106 4.20 -12.12 -23.15
CA ASN A 106 4.59 -13.41 -23.67
C ASN A 106 4.55 -14.49 -22.58
N ASN A 107 3.76 -15.54 -22.78
CA ASN A 107 3.55 -16.60 -21.81
C ASN A 107 4.84 -17.27 -21.31
N ALA A 108 5.76 -17.60 -22.25
CA ALA A 108 7.02 -18.28 -21.89
C ALA A 108 7.92 -17.34 -21.06
N LYS A 109 8.00 -16.07 -21.43
CA LYS A 109 8.76 -15.04 -20.70
C LYS A 109 8.16 -14.80 -19.31
N ARG A 110 6.84 -14.77 -19.22
CA ARG A 110 6.10 -14.62 -17.96
C ARG A 110 6.38 -15.78 -17.00
N THR A 111 6.34 -17.02 -17.49
CA THR A 111 6.73 -18.21 -16.72
C THR A 111 8.16 -18.14 -16.22
N GLN A 112 9.10 -17.78 -17.10
CA GLN A 112 10.51 -17.63 -16.75
C GLN A 112 10.72 -16.54 -15.69
N SER A 113 10.02 -15.42 -15.81
CA SER A 113 10.06 -14.31 -14.83
C SER A 113 9.48 -14.73 -13.48
N ALA A 114 8.36 -15.47 -13.47
CA ALA A 114 7.80 -16.03 -12.26
C ALA A 114 8.80 -16.96 -11.54
N SER A 115 9.49 -17.85 -12.30
CA SER A 115 10.53 -18.71 -11.75
C SER A 115 11.70 -17.90 -11.17
N THR A 116 12.12 -16.82 -11.83
CA THR A 116 13.17 -15.92 -11.32
C THR A 116 12.75 -15.28 -9.99
N LEU A 117 11.50 -14.81 -9.88
CA LEU A 117 10.96 -14.21 -8.66
C LEU A 117 10.85 -15.22 -7.52
N VAL A 118 10.40 -16.45 -7.81
CA VAL A 118 10.35 -17.55 -6.82
C VAL A 118 11.76 -17.87 -6.30
N ASN A 119 12.74 -18.06 -7.18
CA ASN A 119 14.13 -18.34 -6.81
C ASN A 119 14.76 -17.19 -6.00
N GLU A 120 14.40 -15.93 -6.31
CA GLU A 120 14.87 -14.77 -5.53
C GLU A 120 14.44 -14.85 -4.06
N THR A 121 13.31 -15.49 -3.77
CA THR A 121 12.82 -15.64 -2.39
C THR A 121 13.69 -16.53 -1.51
N ASP A 122 14.52 -17.40 -2.07
CA ASP A 122 15.44 -18.27 -1.30
C ASP A 122 16.49 -17.44 -0.57
N PHE A 123 16.78 -16.23 -1.06
CA PHE A 123 17.68 -15.26 -0.43
C PHE A 123 16.97 -14.26 0.50
N ILE A 124 15.65 -14.43 0.72
CA ILE A 124 14.83 -13.54 1.55
C ILE A 124 14.42 -14.29 2.82
N HIS A 125 15.07 -13.95 3.94
CA HIS A 125 14.84 -14.57 5.25
C HIS A 125 13.93 -13.70 6.15
N LYS A 126 12.87 -13.17 5.55
CA LYS A 126 11.82 -12.36 6.19
C LYS A 126 10.53 -12.40 5.36
N PRO A 127 9.40 -11.95 5.90
CA PRO A 127 8.17 -11.83 5.12
C PRO A 127 8.40 -11.02 3.85
N CYS A 128 7.78 -11.43 2.74
CA CYS A 128 8.01 -10.80 1.45
C CYS A 128 6.68 -10.56 0.72
N PHE A 129 6.50 -9.34 0.23
CA PHE A 129 5.39 -8.96 -0.64
C PHE A 129 5.89 -8.81 -2.07
N LEU A 130 5.08 -9.25 -3.02
CA LEU A 130 5.28 -9.03 -4.45
C LEU A 130 4.03 -8.35 -5.01
N ALA A 131 4.17 -7.14 -5.55
CA ALA A 131 3.06 -6.37 -6.09
C ALA A 131 3.32 -5.96 -7.54
N GLY A 132 2.25 -5.85 -8.33
CA GLY A 132 2.32 -5.29 -9.67
C GLY A 132 1.35 -5.89 -10.66
N ASP A 133 1.47 -5.43 -11.90
CA ASP A 133 0.81 -5.99 -13.06
C ASP A 133 1.53 -7.30 -13.47
N LEU A 134 0.86 -8.41 -13.25
CA LEU A 134 1.39 -9.72 -13.61
C LEU A 134 1.09 -10.10 -15.06
N ASN A 135 0.30 -9.30 -15.78
CA ASN A 135 -0.22 -9.62 -17.12
C ASN A 135 -0.79 -11.04 -17.18
N ASP A 136 -1.33 -11.51 -16.05
CA ASP A 136 -1.83 -12.85 -15.82
C ASP A 136 -2.99 -12.81 -14.82
N SER A 137 -3.84 -13.81 -14.88
CA SER A 137 -4.95 -13.94 -13.93
C SER A 137 -5.06 -15.36 -13.42
N HIS A 138 -5.19 -15.51 -12.10
CA HIS A 138 -5.51 -16.80 -11.47
C HIS A 138 -6.87 -17.37 -11.93
N ARG A 139 -7.70 -16.53 -12.58
CA ARG A 139 -9.01 -16.92 -13.14
C ARG A 139 -8.94 -17.51 -14.54
N TRP A 140 -7.80 -17.42 -15.23
CA TRP A 140 -7.63 -18.03 -16.54
C TRP A 140 -7.57 -19.56 -16.43
N GLY A 141 -7.79 -20.24 -17.56
CA GLY A 141 -7.72 -21.72 -17.59
C GLY A 141 -6.43 -22.23 -16.94
N ASN A 142 -6.54 -23.26 -16.13
CA ASN A 142 -5.48 -23.86 -15.33
C ASN A 142 -4.85 -22.92 -14.28
N GLY A 143 -5.56 -21.84 -13.89
CA GLY A 143 -5.07 -20.91 -12.87
C GLY A 143 -4.03 -19.91 -13.38
N GLY A 144 -4.03 -19.59 -14.67
CA GLY A 144 -3.08 -18.67 -15.30
C GLY A 144 -1.78 -19.31 -15.77
N ILE A 145 -0.78 -18.49 -16.06
CA ILE A 145 0.52 -18.90 -16.60
C ILE A 145 1.64 -18.72 -15.55
N ALA A 146 1.68 -17.56 -14.88
CA ALA A 146 2.66 -17.25 -13.84
C ALA A 146 2.23 -17.78 -12.47
N PHE A 147 0.93 -17.78 -12.17
CA PHE A 147 0.40 -18.18 -10.87
C PHE A 147 0.74 -19.60 -10.44
N PRO A 148 0.69 -20.63 -11.30
CA PRO A 148 1.12 -21.99 -10.91
C PRO A 148 2.58 -22.05 -10.42
N VAL A 149 3.44 -21.18 -10.93
CA VAL A 149 4.85 -21.06 -10.51
C VAL A 149 4.97 -20.21 -9.23
N LEU A 150 4.30 -19.07 -9.17
CA LEU A 150 4.34 -18.16 -8.02
C LEU A 150 3.75 -18.81 -6.76
N ALA A 151 2.74 -19.67 -6.91
CA ALA A 151 2.08 -20.38 -5.81
C ALA A 151 3.01 -21.33 -5.03
N ASP A 152 4.20 -21.64 -5.55
CA ASP A 152 5.20 -22.41 -4.79
C ASP A 152 5.66 -21.66 -3.53
N LYS A 153 5.69 -20.32 -3.57
CA LYS A 153 6.17 -19.49 -2.46
C LYS A 153 5.19 -18.42 -1.99
N PHE A 154 4.25 -18.03 -2.82
CA PHE A 154 3.38 -16.90 -2.57
C PHE A 154 1.90 -17.28 -2.51
N SER A 155 1.17 -16.61 -1.65
CA SER A 155 -0.31 -16.60 -1.63
C SER A 155 -0.82 -15.25 -2.12
N ILE A 156 -1.96 -15.21 -2.81
CA ILE A 156 -2.65 -13.97 -3.15
C ILE A 156 -3.22 -13.39 -1.85
N VAL A 157 -2.93 -12.11 -1.58
CA VAL A 157 -3.46 -11.39 -0.41
C VAL A 157 -4.27 -10.15 -0.79
N SER A 158 -4.20 -9.72 -2.05
CA SER A 158 -5.09 -8.70 -2.59
C SER A 158 -6.46 -9.29 -2.91
N ASP A 159 -7.42 -8.39 -3.18
CA ASP A 159 -8.77 -8.77 -3.57
C ASP A 159 -8.73 -9.66 -4.83
N THR A 160 -9.43 -10.78 -4.76
CA THR A 160 -9.58 -11.73 -5.86
C THR A 160 -10.90 -11.58 -6.60
N GLU A 161 -11.78 -10.70 -6.14
CA GLU A 161 -13.05 -10.37 -6.76
C GLU A 161 -12.97 -9.02 -7.48
N GLY A 162 -13.66 -8.91 -8.60
CA GLY A 162 -13.67 -7.68 -9.39
C GLY A 162 -12.60 -7.65 -10.49
N ASN A 163 -12.26 -6.47 -10.98
CA ASN A 163 -11.38 -6.24 -12.13
C ASN A 163 -10.50 -5.03 -11.89
N THR A 164 -9.24 -5.11 -12.32
CA THR A 164 -8.28 -4.01 -12.26
C THR A 164 -8.19 -3.20 -13.54
N ILE A 165 -8.78 -3.69 -14.66
CA ILE A 165 -8.85 -2.94 -15.92
C ILE A 165 -10.21 -2.24 -16.01
N PRO A 166 -10.26 -0.88 -16.04
CA PRO A 166 -11.49 -0.12 -16.18
C PRO A 166 -12.32 -0.52 -17.40
N GLY A 167 -13.63 -0.64 -17.22
CA GLY A 167 -14.58 -0.95 -18.29
C GLY A 167 -14.59 -2.41 -18.76
N ARG A 168 -13.69 -3.28 -18.27
CA ARG A 168 -13.74 -4.71 -18.54
C ARG A 168 -14.42 -5.48 -17.42
N THR A 169 -15.15 -6.53 -17.80
CA THR A 169 -15.91 -7.40 -16.88
C THR A 169 -15.60 -8.90 -17.06
N ASP A 170 -14.75 -9.23 -18.01
CA ASP A 170 -14.35 -10.59 -18.29
C ASP A 170 -13.29 -11.11 -17.29
N ASN A 171 -13.10 -12.42 -17.24
CA ASN A 171 -12.14 -13.06 -16.34
C ASN A 171 -10.68 -12.63 -16.56
N GLY A 172 -10.37 -11.98 -17.69
CA GLY A 172 -9.05 -11.47 -18.01
C GLY A 172 -8.75 -10.07 -17.49
N ALA A 173 -9.69 -9.46 -16.78
CA ALA A 173 -9.61 -8.06 -16.36
C ALA A 173 -9.06 -7.87 -14.93
N LEU A 174 -8.68 -8.94 -14.23
CA LEU A 174 -7.96 -8.89 -12.95
C LEU A 174 -6.54 -9.40 -13.20
N ILE A 175 -5.57 -8.50 -13.30
CA ILE A 175 -4.16 -8.79 -13.61
C ILE A 175 -3.17 -8.12 -12.68
N ASP A 176 -3.65 -7.22 -11.81
CA ASP A 176 -2.84 -6.56 -10.81
C ASP A 176 -3.07 -7.22 -9.44
N TYR A 177 -1.99 -7.58 -8.77
CA TYR A 177 -2.05 -8.34 -7.53
C TYR A 177 -1.02 -7.89 -6.52
N ILE A 178 -1.32 -8.18 -5.25
CA ILE A 178 -0.35 -8.23 -4.17
C ILE A 178 -0.31 -9.66 -3.66
N LEU A 179 0.88 -10.25 -3.70
CA LEU A 179 1.17 -11.60 -3.24
C LEU A 179 2.03 -11.52 -1.99
N PHE A 180 1.92 -12.53 -1.13
CA PHE A 180 2.62 -12.60 0.14
C PHE A 180 3.29 -13.97 0.33
N LYS A 181 4.56 -13.94 0.71
CA LYS A 181 5.32 -15.08 1.22
C LYS A 181 5.60 -14.88 2.70
N ASP A 182 5.04 -15.72 3.53
CA ASP A 182 5.35 -15.71 4.96
C ASP A 182 6.76 -16.26 5.25
N TYR A 183 7.29 -15.93 6.40
CA TYR A 183 8.57 -16.42 6.89
C TYR A 183 8.49 -16.70 8.38
N LYS A 184 8.70 -17.98 8.77
CA LYS A 184 8.73 -18.45 10.17
C LYS A 184 7.50 -18.04 10.99
N ASN A 185 6.31 -18.06 10.40
CA ASN A 185 5.07 -17.62 11.04
C ASN A 185 5.21 -16.20 11.61
N SER A 186 5.46 -15.25 10.72
CA SER A 186 5.77 -13.84 11.05
C SER A 186 4.71 -13.15 11.92
N GLY A 187 3.50 -13.69 11.97
CA GLY A 187 2.37 -13.07 12.67
C GLY A 187 1.75 -11.89 11.91
N ILE A 188 2.17 -11.65 10.66
CA ILE A 188 1.55 -10.64 9.79
C ILE A 188 0.09 -11.00 9.55
N LYS A 189 -0.78 -10.00 9.69
CA LYS A 189 -2.22 -10.15 9.44
C LYS A 189 -2.63 -9.25 8.29
N ILE A 190 -3.42 -9.81 7.38
CA ILE A 190 -4.15 -9.02 6.38
C ILE A 190 -5.38 -8.45 7.06
N VAL A 191 -5.50 -7.12 7.06
CA VAL A 191 -6.59 -6.39 7.74
C VAL A 191 -7.70 -6.08 6.75
N GLU A 192 -7.32 -5.53 5.61
CA GLU A 192 -8.26 -5.08 4.59
C GLU A 192 -7.60 -5.13 3.20
N THR A 193 -8.40 -5.35 2.17
CA THR A 193 -7.93 -5.33 0.78
C THR A 193 -9.00 -4.75 -0.14
N HIS A 194 -8.58 -3.94 -1.14
CA HIS A 194 -9.49 -3.32 -2.09
C HIS A 194 -8.88 -3.12 -3.47
N ILE A 195 -9.74 -3.23 -4.50
CA ILE A 195 -9.54 -2.63 -5.82
C ILE A 195 -10.26 -1.26 -5.79
N VAL A 196 -9.49 -0.18 -5.81
CA VAL A 196 -10.02 1.18 -5.64
C VAL A 196 -10.50 1.74 -6.97
N ARG A 197 -11.81 1.77 -7.20
CA ARG A 197 -12.40 2.30 -8.44
C ARG A 197 -12.69 3.79 -8.37
N THR A 198 -13.13 4.23 -7.21
CA THR A 198 -13.44 5.65 -6.96
C THR A 198 -12.81 6.10 -5.67
N LEU A 199 -12.39 7.35 -5.62
CA LEU A 199 -11.78 7.94 -4.43
C LEU A 199 -12.28 9.36 -4.26
N LYS A 200 -12.52 9.77 -3.01
CA LYS A 200 -12.85 11.16 -2.70
C LYS A 200 -11.57 11.96 -2.50
N VAL A 201 -11.27 12.85 -3.43
CA VAL A 201 -10.11 13.75 -3.39
C VAL A 201 -10.60 15.19 -3.37
N ASN A 202 -10.18 15.98 -2.38
CA ASN A 202 -10.57 17.38 -2.22
C ASN A 202 -12.09 17.63 -2.30
N GLY A 203 -12.86 16.73 -1.67
CA GLY A 203 -14.32 16.83 -1.61
C GLY A 203 -15.07 16.26 -2.82
N SER A 204 -14.41 15.98 -3.93
CA SER A 204 -15.00 15.41 -5.16
C SER A 204 -14.72 13.91 -5.26
N VAL A 205 -15.72 13.14 -5.70
CA VAL A 205 -15.54 11.72 -6.04
C VAL A 205 -14.92 11.65 -7.44
N ILE A 206 -13.81 10.98 -7.57
CA ILE A 206 -13.06 10.80 -8.81
C ILE A 206 -13.13 9.33 -9.19
N ASP A 207 -13.50 9.03 -10.44
CA ASP A 207 -13.31 7.72 -11.05
C ASP A 207 -11.83 7.55 -11.42
N LEU A 208 -11.16 6.56 -10.83
CA LEU A 208 -9.75 6.32 -11.03
C LEU A 208 -9.42 5.74 -12.41
N GLY A 209 -10.39 5.13 -13.11
CA GLY A 209 -10.28 4.78 -14.51
C GLY A 209 -10.09 5.99 -15.45
N SER A 210 -10.37 7.21 -14.98
CA SER A 210 -10.04 8.45 -15.71
C SER A 210 -8.59 8.92 -15.52
N ILE A 211 -7.83 8.27 -14.63
CA ILE A 211 -6.45 8.63 -14.27
C ILE A 211 -5.45 7.63 -14.85
N SER A 212 -5.78 6.34 -14.80
CA SER A 212 -5.01 5.22 -15.31
C SER A 212 -5.93 4.21 -15.97
N ASP A 213 -5.40 3.43 -16.88
CA ASP A 213 -6.04 2.25 -17.49
C ASP A 213 -6.03 1.02 -16.57
N HIS A 214 -5.47 1.16 -15.37
CA HIS A 214 -5.57 0.20 -14.27
C HIS A 214 -6.10 0.85 -12.99
N TYR A 215 -6.94 0.13 -12.25
CA TYR A 215 -7.33 0.52 -10.90
C TYR A 215 -6.25 0.15 -9.88
N PRO A 216 -5.97 1.01 -8.90
CA PRO A 216 -5.06 0.67 -7.81
C PRO A 216 -5.61 -0.49 -6.97
N VAL A 217 -4.69 -1.35 -6.55
CA VAL A 217 -4.94 -2.43 -5.58
C VAL A 217 -4.18 -2.13 -4.32
N TYR A 218 -4.81 -2.22 -3.15
CA TYR A 218 -4.10 -2.09 -1.89
C TYR A 218 -4.47 -3.18 -0.88
N VAL A 219 -3.58 -3.38 0.07
CA VAL A 219 -3.74 -4.29 1.21
C VAL A 219 -3.25 -3.57 2.45
N ASP A 220 -4.10 -3.47 3.46
CA ASP A 220 -3.70 -3.06 4.80
C ASP A 220 -3.25 -4.27 5.60
N ILE A 221 -2.08 -4.16 6.24
CA ILE A 221 -1.47 -5.24 7.00
C ILE A 221 -1.02 -4.77 8.38
N GLU A 222 -1.06 -5.68 9.34
CA GLU A 222 -0.38 -5.53 10.62
C GLU A 222 0.93 -6.32 10.60
N ILE A 223 2.06 -5.64 10.77
CA ILE A 223 3.37 -6.27 10.93
C ILE A 223 3.79 -6.16 12.40
N PRO A 224 3.94 -7.28 13.14
CA PRO A 224 4.35 -7.24 14.54
C PRO A 224 5.68 -6.49 14.72
N GLY A 225 5.69 -5.49 15.61
CA GLY A 225 6.87 -4.69 15.94
C GLY A 225 7.31 -3.68 14.87
N LEU A 226 6.49 -3.43 13.81
CA LEU A 226 6.76 -2.36 12.84
C LEU A 226 6.03 -1.05 13.15
N SER A 227 4.95 -1.09 13.95
CA SER A 227 4.28 0.14 14.35
C SER A 227 5.27 1.03 15.09
N GLY A 228 5.65 2.15 14.47
CA GLY A 228 6.58 3.17 15.00
C GLY A 228 6.04 3.97 16.20
N ILE A 229 4.96 3.49 16.79
CA ILE A 229 4.55 3.71 18.16
C ILE A 229 4.62 2.30 18.75
N GLU A 230 5.56 2.07 19.67
CA GLU A 230 5.41 0.95 20.57
C GLU A 230 3.95 0.94 20.98
N ASN A 231 3.18 -0.03 20.49
CA ASN A 231 1.92 -0.34 21.09
C ASN A 231 2.31 -0.74 22.51
N ALA A 232 2.24 0.23 23.42
CA ALA A 232 2.02 -0.10 24.80
C ALA A 232 0.87 -1.06 24.77
N SER A 233 1.17 -2.34 24.84
CA SER A 233 0.28 -3.50 24.78
C SER A 233 -1.01 -3.18 24.00
N ARG A 234 -1.15 -3.61 22.77
CA ARG A 234 -2.49 -3.88 22.22
C ARG A 234 -3.07 -5.03 23.03
N SER A 235 -3.45 -4.74 24.27
CA SER A 235 -4.58 -5.43 24.84
C SER A 235 -5.74 -5.09 23.89
N ASN A 236 -6.53 -6.04 23.47
CA ASN A 236 -7.79 -5.88 22.73
C ASN A 236 -8.81 -4.99 23.49
N SER A 237 -8.35 -4.19 24.46
CA SER A 237 -9.12 -3.51 25.46
C SER A 237 -9.67 -2.14 25.04
N ILE A 238 -9.08 -1.48 24.02
CA ILE A 238 -9.60 -0.19 23.52
C ILE A 238 -9.74 -0.22 22.01
N ARG A 239 -10.93 0.13 21.50
CA ARG A 239 -11.24 0.28 20.07
C ARG A 239 -12.01 1.57 19.84
N ILE A 240 -11.82 2.19 18.67
CA ILE A 240 -12.59 3.34 18.20
C ILE A 240 -13.34 2.99 16.92
N TYR A 241 -14.58 3.48 16.80
CA TYR A 241 -15.39 3.29 15.57
C TYR A 241 -16.51 4.33 15.47
N PRO A 242 -16.93 4.69 14.25
CA PRO A 242 -16.24 4.43 12.99
C PRO A 242 -14.94 5.24 12.89
N THR A 243 -13.96 4.78 12.12
CA THR A 243 -12.73 5.55 11.84
C THR A 243 -12.95 6.68 10.85
N GLN A 244 -14.00 6.59 10.01
CA GLN A 244 -14.54 7.70 9.24
C GLN A 244 -15.79 8.22 9.97
N VAL A 245 -15.70 9.39 10.56
CA VAL A 245 -16.68 9.87 11.53
C VAL A 245 -17.18 11.27 11.16
N GLN A 246 -18.49 11.49 11.35
CA GLN A 246 -19.10 12.82 11.20
C GLN A 246 -19.12 13.57 12.53
N ASN A 247 -19.87 13.09 13.50
CA ASN A 247 -20.09 13.83 14.75
C ASN A 247 -19.68 13.05 15.99
N THR A 248 -19.89 11.73 16.02
CA THR A 248 -19.70 10.93 17.23
C THR A 248 -18.71 9.81 16.98
N LEU A 249 -17.62 9.80 17.74
CA LEU A 249 -16.64 8.72 17.77
C LEU A 249 -16.96 7.80 18.95
N ASN A 250 -17.24 6.54 18.67
CA ASN A 250 -17.46 5.53 19.71
C ASN A 250 -16.15 4.94 20.19
N ILE A 251 -16.11 4.59 21.47
CA ILE A 251 -14.94 4.00 22.13
C ILE A 251 -15.42 2.76 22.85
N GLN A 252 -14.85 1.63 22.52
CA GLN A 252 -15.01 0.39 23.26
C GLN A 252 -13.76 0.19 24.11
N SER A 253 -13.92 0.06 25.42
CA SER A 253 -12.81 -0.15 26.35
C SER A 253 -13.24 -1.13 27.47
N GLU A 254 -12.34 -2.04 27.84
CA GLU A 254 -12.54 -2.96 28.97
C GLU A 254 -12.36 -2.29 30.34
N SER A 255 -11.67 -1.14 30.35
CA SER A 255 -11.47 -0.32 31.55
C SER A 255 -12.00 1.09 31.33
N PRO A 256 -12.44 1.79 32.38
CA PRO A 256 -12.89 3.17 32.26
C PRO A 256 -11.84 4.05 31.56
N VAL A 257 -12.31 4.90 30.68
CA VAL A 257 -11.45 5.85 29.95
C VAL A 257 -11.24 7.09 30.82
N ARG A 258 -9.97 7.37 31.14
CA ARG A 258 -9.57 8.51 31.98
C ARG A 258 -9.41 9.79 31.17
N LYS A 259 -8.85 9.67 29.95
CA LYS A 259 -8.51 10.84 29.13
C LYS A 259 -8.55 10.51 27.64
N ILE A 260 -9.02 11.46 26.86
CA ILE A 260 -8.98 11.44 25.39
C ILE A 260 -8.37 12.74 24.91
N ASN A 261 -7.37 12.66 24.04
CA ASN A 261 -6.81 13.79 23.32
C ASN A 261 -7.01 13.57 21.82
N ILE A 262 -7.35 14.63 21.09
CA ILE A 262 -7.42 14.62 19.63
C ILE A 262 -6.47 15.70 19.09
N TYR A 263 -5.60 15.32 18.17
CA TYR A 263 -4.59 16.18 17.57
C TYR A 263 -4.80 16.28 16.07
N SER A 264 -4.52 17.46 15.51
CA SER A 264 -4.36 17.62 14.05
C SER A 264 -3.10 16.88 13.58
N MET A 265 -2.97 16.70 12.28
CA MET A 265 -1.75 16.11 11.67
C MET A 265 -0.48 16.95 11.91
N THR A 266 -0.63 18.22 12.27
CA THR A 266 0.49 19.09 12.67
C THR A 266 0.87 18.95 14.16
N GLY A 267 0.22 18.01 14.90
CA GLY A 267 0.47 17.80 16.33
C GLY A 267 -0.22 18.80 17.25
N GLN A 268 -1.01 19.75 16.71
CA GLN A 268 -1.76 20.69 17.54
C GLN A 268 -2.96 20.00 18.16
N LYS A 269 -3.08 20.08 19.50
CA LYS A 269 -4.23 19.53 20.21
C LYS A 269 -5.50 20.31 19.85
N GLN A 270 -6.51 19.61 19.38
CA GLN A 270 -7.79 20.16 18.94
C GLN A 270 -8.91 19.92 19.97
N LEU A 271 -8.82 18.80 20.70
CA LEU A 271 -9.81 18.45 21.70
C LEU A 271 -9.13 17.65 22.83
N GLU A 272 -9.55 17.93 24.06
CA GLU A 272 -9.18 17.17 25.26
C GLU A 272 -10.43 16.93 26.09
N THR A 273 -10.62 15.68 26.53
CA THR A 273 -11.71 15.28 27.42
C THR A 273 -11.15 14.45 28.55
N ASN A 274 -11.38 14.85 29.77
CA ASN A 274 -10.99 14.11 30.98
C ASN A 274 -12.22 13.41 31.58
N ASN A 275 -12.04 12.16 31.99
CA ASN A 275 -13.07 11.32 32.61
C ASN A 275 -14.40 11.33 31.78
N PRO A 276 -14.36 10.98 30.50
CA PRO A 276 -15.53 11.09 29.65
C PRO A 276 -16.72 10.24 30.15
N GLY A 277 -16.46 9.22 30.97
CA GLY A 277 -17.50 8.38 31.59
C GLY A 277 -18.42 7.64 30.61
N THR A 278 -18.22 7.85 29.34
CA THR A 278 -19.07 7.37 28.25
C THR A 278 -18.26 6.62 27.19
N ALA A 279 -18.93 5.72 26.51
CA ALA A 279 -18.35 4.98 25.39
C ALA A 279 -18.28 5.78 24.07
N SER A 280 -18.47 7.11 24.10
CA SER A 280 -18.44 7.95 22.90
C SER A 280 -18.03 9.39 23.21
N ILE A 281 -17.49 10.08 22.19
CA ILE A 281 -17.11 11.50 22.26
C ILE A 281 -17.70 12.25 21.06
N ASP A 282 -18.24 13.44 21.32
CA ASP A 282 -18.69 14.36 20.27
C ASP A 282 -17.49 15.11 19.70
N ILE A 283 -17.34 15.01 18.38
CA ILE A 283 -16.30 15.68 17.60
C ILE A 283 -16.91 16.60 16.52
N SER A 284 -18.17 16.99 16.68
CA SER A 284 -18.86 17.87 15.72
C SER A 284 -18.18 19.22 15.55
N SER A 285 -17.49 19.70 16.59
CA SER A 285 -16.73 20.95 16.57
C SER A 285 -15.43 20.91 15.74
N LEU A 286 -14.96 19.72 15.38
CA LEU A 286 -13.75 19.58 14.55
C LEU A 286 -14.09 19.84 13.09
N SER A 287 -13.20 20.53 12.38
CA SER A 287 -13.26 20.68 10.93
C SER A 287 -13.05 19.34 10.22
N ASN A 288 -13.49 19.23 8.97
CA ASN A 288 -13.20 18.04 8.16
C ASN A 288 -11.69 17.88 7.99
N GLY A 289 -11.17 16.68 8.25
CA GLY A 289 -9.73 16.44 8.21
C GLY A 289 -9.32 15.13 8.87
N ILE A 290 -8.03 14.88 8.89
CA ILE A 290 -7.42 13.72 9.53
C ILE A 290 -6.95 14.14 10.92
N TYR A 291 -7.23 13.28 11.91
CA TYR A 291 -6.87 13.51 13.31
C TYR A 291 -6.27 12.26 13.93
N ILE A 292 -5.39 12.45 14.89
CA ILE A 292 -4.86 11.41 15.76
C ILE A 292 -5.62 11.46 17.09
N VAL A 293 -6.15 10.33 17.50
CA VAL A 293 -6.85 10.15 18.78
C VAL A 293 -5.95 9.37 19.72
N GLU A 294 -5.69 9.91 20.91
CA GLU A 294 -5.03 9.23 22.01
C GLU A 294 -6.04 9.01 23.15
N ILE A 295 -6.12 7.77 23.64
CA ILE A 295 -7.03 7.38 24.71
C ILE A 295 -6.20 6.74 25.83
N PHE A 296 -6.45 7.15 27.05
CA PHE A 296 -5.82 6.63 28.26
C PHE A 296 -6.89 6.05 29.18
N ALA A 297 -6.76 4.78 29.57
CA ALA A 297 -7.64 4.10 30.51
C ALA A 297 -7.05 4.09 31.94
N ASP A 298 -7.90 3.82 32.91
CA ASP A 298 -7.53 3.83 34.33
C ASP A 298 -6.52 2.72 34.69
N ASN A 299 -6.54 1.61 33.97
CA ASN A 299 -5.60 0.50 34.17
C ASN A 299 -4.19 0.76 33.57
N GLY A 300 -3.93 1.99 33.11
CA GLY A 300 -2.67 2.37 32.46
C GLY A 300 -2.57 2.03 30.98
N THR A 301 -3.60 1.39 30.41
CA THR A 301 -3.63 1.12 28.96
C THR A 301 -3.76 2.43 28.20
N ALA A 302 -2.96 2.59 27.15
CA ALA A 302 -3.05 3.69 26.19
C ALA A 302 -3.37 3.15 24.80
N PHE A 303 -4.16 3.92 24.05
CA PHE A 303 -4.49 3.65 22.66
C PHE A 303 -4.19 4.90 21.82
N LYS A 304 -3.68 4.71 20.63
CA LYS A 304 -3.52 5.76 19.64
C LYS A 304 -4.06 5.28 18.30
N GLY A 305 -4.91 6.07 17.69
CA GLY A 305 -5.56 5.73 16.43
C GLY A 305 -5.77 6.94 15.55
N LYS A 306 -6.03 6.72 14.28
CA LYS A 306 -6.32 7.74 13.27
C LYS A 306 -7.83 7.75 12.99
N ILE A 307 -8.41 8.93 12.85
CA ILE A 307 -9.78 9.12 12.39
C ILE A 307 -9.81 10.13 11.23
N ILE A 308 -10.82 9.99 10.39
CA ILE A 308 -11.15 10.92 9.31
C ILE A 308 -12.48 11.59 9.66
N LYS A 309 -12.46 12.88 9.99
CA LYS A 309 -13.65 13.71 10.18
C LYS A 309 -14.19 14.14 8.82
N ARG A 310 -15.47 13.91 8.61
CA ARG A 310 -16.20 14.26 7.37
C ARG A 310 -17.28 15.30 7.62
#